data_d97c4d653de5219bbc01a6ac3c0765ab
#
_entry.id   d97c4d653de5219bbc01a6ac3c0765ab
#
_cell.length_a   1.000
_cell.length_b   1.000
_cell.length_c   1.000
_cell.angle_alpha   90.00
_cell.angle_beta   90.00
_cell.angle_gamma   90.00
#
_symmetry.space_group_name_H-M   'P 1'
#
loop_
_entity.id
_entity.type
_entity.pdbx_description
1 polymer ?
#
loop_
_entity_poly.entity_id
_entity_poly.type
_entity_poly.pdbx_seq_one_letter_code
_entity_poly.pdbx_strand_id
1 'polypeptide(L)'
;YPYTKRYIQNFDRHFSTIGIVGMNEAGLNASWLREGLADLRTRRFAREVLRHMLRRIQSYQVSTGHLYNLEATPAESTAYRMAREDKARYADIITASKNGTPYYTNSTNMPVSFTDDLIEALDAQEEFQTMYTSGTVFHVFTEQALPDWQRAAEIVRMITENYRLPYFTLTPTFSICQKHGYLMGNQPICPVCGAHTDVYSRITGYYRPIDNWNDGKLQEFRDRVMYKI
;
A
#
# COMPACT_ATOMS: atom_id res chain seq x y z
N TYR A 1 -19.10 -16.83 13.50
CA TYR A 1 -19.71 -15.57 13.02
C TYR A 1 -21.22 -15.49 13.34
N PRO A 2 -21.63 -15.48 14.62
CA PRO A 2 -23.06 -15.57 14.99
C PRO A 2 -23.87 -14.35 14.54
N TYR A 3 -23.27 -13.14 14.59
CA TYR A 3 -23.93 -11.92 14.10
C TYR A 3 -24.10 -11.94 12.59
N THR A 4 -23.06 -12.31 11.84
CA THR A 4 -23.11 -12.41 10.38
C THR A 4 -24.20 -13.38 9.95
N LYS A 5 -24.23 -14.57 10.55
CA LYS A 5 -25.27 -15.58 10.28
C LYS A 5 -26.68 -15.06 10.54
N ARG A 6 -26.86 -14.25 11.59
CA ARG A 6 -28.17 -13.67 11.94
C ARG A 6 -28.70 -12.71 10.87
N TYR A 7 -27.81 -11.92 10.24
CA TYR A 7 -28.21 -10.86 9.29
C TYR A 7 -28.20 -11.32 7.85
N ILE A 8 -27.21 -12.12 7.44
CA ILE A 8 -27.06 -12.56 6.04
C ILE A 8 -27.39 -14.04 5.83
N GLN A 9 -27.69 -14.79 6.91
CA GLN A 9 -28.10 -16.21 6.95
C GLN A 9 -27.03 -17.18 6.45
N ASN A 10 -26.45 -16.97 5.28
CA ASN A 10 -25.37 -17.76 4.68
C ASN A 10 -24.31 -16.84 4.05
N PHE A 11 -23.26 -17.44 3.50
CA PHE A 11 -22.16 -16.72 2.85
C PHE A 11 -22.23 -16.68 1.31
N ASP A 12 -23.35 -17.07 0.71
CA ASP A 12 -23.48 -17.17 -0.76
C ASP A 12 -23.33 -15.82 -1.47
N ARG A 13 -23.63 -14.72 -0.75
CA ARG A 13 -23.49 -13.33 -1.24
C ARG A 13 -22.25 -12.62 -0.67
N HIS A 14 -21.35 -13.39 -0.02
CA HIS A 14 -20.09 -12.88 0.49
C HIS A 14 -18.96 -13.22 -0.46
N PHE A 15 -18.04 -12.28 -0.65
CA PHE A 15 -16.82 -12.57 -1.39
C PHE A 15 -15.82 -13.36 -0.54
N SER A 16 -15.29 -14.44 -1.10
CA SER A 16 -14.04 -15.05 -0.62
C SER A 16 -12.89 -14.27 -1.23
N THR A 17 -12.27 -13.43 -0.41
CA THR A 17 -11.21 -12.53 -0.85
C THR A 17 -9.87 -13.23 -0.82
N ILE A 18 -9.16 -13.18 -1.95
CA ILE A 18 -7.80 -13.71 -2.11
C ILE A 18 -6.88 -12.51 -2.36
N GLY A 19 -5.86 -12.36 -1.53
CA GLY A 19 -4.89 -11.28 -1.63
C GLY A 19 -3.46 -11.79 -1.68
N ILE A 20 -2.53 -10.92 -2.03
CA ILE A 20 -1.10 -11.20 -2.03
C ILE A 20 -0.35 -10.13 -1.24
N VAL A 21 0.82 -10.51 -0.72
CA VAL A 21 1.75 -9.63 0.00
C VAL A 21 3.16 -9.95 -0.48
N GLY A 22 4.00 -8.93 -0.66
CA GLY A 22 5.43 -9.13 -0.90
C GLY A 22 5.81 -9.53 -2.33
N MET A 23 5.07 -9.08 -3.35
CA MET A 23 5.44 -9.39 -4.74
C MET A 23 6.79 -8.78 -5.13
N ASN A 24 7.12 -7.59 -4.62
CA ASN A 24 8.44 -6.99 -4.81
C ASN A 24 9.55 -7.89 -4.26
N GLU A 25 9.39 -8.38 -3.03
CA GLU A 25 10.35 -9.24 -2.35
C GLU A 25 10.38 -10.66 -2.96
N ALA A 26 9.26 -11.12 -3.51
CA ALA A 26 9.25 -12.37 -4.28
C ALA A 26 10.19 -12.29 -5.49
N GLY A 27 10.22 -11.16 -6.20
CA GLY A 27 11.18 -10.90 -7.27
C GLY A 27 12.63 -10.88 -6.79
N LEU A 28 12.89 -10.15 -5.70
CA LEU A 28 14.24 -10.04 -5.11
C LEU A 28 14.79 -11.40 -4.66
N ASN A 29 13.95 -12.29 -4.14
CA ASN A 29 14.37 -13.59 -3.62
C ASN A 29 14.34 -14.70 -4.68
N ALA A 30 13.62 -14.53 -5.79
CA ALA A 30 13.57 -15.51 -6.86
C ALA A 30 14.93 -15.64 -7.58
N SER A 31 15.52 -16.84 -7.60
CA SER A 31 16.87 -17.08 -8.14
C SER A 31 17.02 -16.70 -9.61
N TRP A 32 15.94 -16.72 -10.38
CA TRP A 32 15.90 -16.38 -11.82
C TRP A 32 15.60 -14.91 -12.12
N LEU A 33 15.23 -14.10 -11.11
CA LEU A 33 14.96 -12.66 -11.26
C LEU A 33 16.01 -11.83 -10.54
N ARG A 34 16.13 -12.00 -9.23
CA ARG A 34 17.04 -11.24 -8.34
C ARG A 34 16.84 -9.72 -8.35
N GLU A 35 15.68 -9.27 -8.81
CA GLU A 35 15.31 -7.87 -8.95
C GLU A 35 13.88 -7.64 -8.43
N GLY A 36 13.63 -6.46 -7.83
CA GLY A 36 12.30 -6.05 -7.39
C GLY A 36 11.42 -5.53 -8.53
N LEU A 37 10.24 -5.00 -8.18
CA LEU A 37 9.27 -4.48 -9.15
C LEU A 37 9.75 -3.24 -9.93
N ALA A 38 10.87 -2.63 -9.57
CA ALA A 38 11.51 -1.60 -10.40
C ALA A 38 11.98 -2.15 -11.75
N ASP A 39 12.34 -3.45 -11.80
CA ASP A 39 12.78 -4.14 -13.03
C ASP A 39 11.59 -4.62 -13.87
N LEU A 40 11.66 -4.44 -15.18
CA LEU A 40 10.60 -4.82 -16.13
C LEU A 40 10.34 -6.33 -16.20
N ARG A 41 11.36 -7.19 -15.95
CA ARG A 41 11.20 -8.65 -15.94
C ARG A 41 10.36 -9.06 -14.73
N THR A 42 10.61 -8.46 -13.57
CA THR A 42 9.84 -8.70 -12.36
C THR A 42 8.41 -8.18 -12.51
N ARG A 43 8.20 -7.00 -13.11
CA ARG A 43 6.84 -6.53 -13.44
C ARG A 43 6.11 -7.51 -14.38
N ARG A 44 6.78 -8.04 -15.38
CA ARG A 44 6.19 -9.05 -16.27
C ARG A 44 5.81 -10.33 -15.52
N PHE A 45 6.69 -10.81 -14.65
CA PHE A 45 6.41 -11.97 -13.79
C PHE A 45 5.22 -11.69 -12.87
N ALA A 46 5.18 -10.57 -12.16
CA ALA A 46 4.07 -10.19 -11.29
C ALA A 46 2.73 -10.15 -12.04
N ARG A 47 2.72 -9.59 -13.25
CA ARG A 47 1.54 -9.58 -14.13
C ARG A 47 1.06 -10.99 -14.48
N GLU A 48 1.98 -11.90 -14.81
CA GLU A 48 1.60 -13.30 -15.10
C GLU A 48 1.05 -14.01 -13.85
N VAL A 49 1.58 -13.73 -12.67
CA VAL A 49 1.03 -14.23 -11.40
C VAL A 49 -0.41 -13.73 -11.22
N LEU A 50 -0.66 -12.41 -11.35
CA LEU A 50 -2.01 -11.86 -11.23
C LEU A 50 -2.98 -12.45 -12.27
N ARG A 51 -2.56 -12.60 -13.52
CA ARG A 51 -3.37 -13.24 -14.57
C ARG A 51 -3.69 -14.70 -14.23
N HIS A 52 -2.72 -15.42 -13.68
CA HIS A 52 -2.96 -16.79 -13.22
C HIS A 52 -3.98 -16.83 -12.10
N MET A 53 -3.84 -15.96 -11.09
CA MET A 53 -4.77 -15.86 -9.97
C MET A 53 -6.19 -15.55 -10.45
N LEU A 54 -6.36 -14.58 -11.36
CA LEU A 54 -7.66 -14.22 -11.93
C LEU A 54 -8.31 -15.41 -12.65
N ARG A 55 -7.56 -16.15 -13.46
CA ARG A 55 -8.08 -17.38 -14.11
C ARG A 55 -8.52 -18.44 -13.08
N ARG A 56 -7.75 -18.60 -12.00
CA ARG A 56 -8.10 -19.57 -10.93
C ARG A 56 -9.34 -19.10 -10.17
N ILE A 57 -9.45 -17.83 -9.86
CA ILE A 57 -10.63 -17.21 -9.21
C ILE A 57 -11.88 -17.45 -10.06
N GLN A 58 -11.81 -17.20 -11.36
CA GLN A 58 -12.90 -17.46 -12.29
C GLN A 58 -13.30 -18.95 -12.30
N SER A 59 -12.32 -19.85 -12.29
CA SER A 59 -12.57 -21.30 -12.19
C SER A 59 -13.28 -21.68 -10.89
N TYR A 60 -12.91 -21.08 -9.76
CA TYR A 60 -13.57 -21.29 -8.47
C TYR A 60 -15.03 -20.77 -8.49
N GLN A 61 -15.27 -19.59 -9.03
CA GLN A 61 -16.62 -19.05 -9.17
C GLN A 61 -17.53 -19.99 -9.99
N VAL A 62 -17.01 -20.50 -11.12
CA VAL A 62 -17.77 -21.44 -11.97
C VAL A 62 -18.03 -22.77 -11.27
N SER A 63 -17.04 -23.34 -10.59
CA SER A 63 -17.16 -24.66 -9.97
C SER A 63 -17.95 -24.70 -8.68
N THR A 64 -17.98 -23.59 -7.92
CA THR A 64 -18.62 -23.53 -6.60
C THR A 64 -19.92 -22.75 -6.57
N GLY A 65 -20.14 -21.85 -7.54
CA GLY A 65 -21.24 -20.89 -7.54
C GLY A 65 -21.06 -19.75 -6.54
N HIS A 66 -19.94 -19.69 -5.80
CA HIS A 66 -19.68 -18.65 -4.80
C HIS A 66 -18.93 -17.46 -5.41
N LEU A 67 -18.97 -16.33 -4.69
CA LEU A 67 -18.30 -15.09 -5.10
C LEU A 67 -16.85 -15.09 -4.61
N TYR A 68 -15.93 -14.74 -5.50
CA TYR A 68 -14.50 -14.57 -5.21
C TYR A 68 -13.99 -13.25 -5.78
N ASN A 69 -13.03 -12.64 -5.14
CA ASN A 69 -12.32 -11.49 -5.67
C ASN A 69 -10.81 -11.57 -5.42
N LEU A 70 -10.05 -10.80 -6.20
CA LEU A 70 -8.63 -10.58 -6.02
C LEU A 70 -8.42 -9.19 -5.42
N GLU A 71 -7.82 -9.15 -4.24
CA GLU A 71 -7.62 -7.92 -3.47
C GLU A 71 -6.15 -7.48 -3.50
N ALA A 72 -5.95 -6.18 -3.71
CA ALA A 72 -4.68 -5.55 -3.34
C ALA A 72 -4.65 -5.38 -1.82
N THR A 73 -4.20 -6.40 -1.13
CA THR A 73 -4.33 -6.52 0.33
C THR A 73 -3.62 -5.41 1.09
N PRO A 74 -4.33 -4.63 1.92
CA PRO A 74 -3.74 -3.62 2.79
C PRO A 74 -3.16 -4.28 4.05
N ALA A 75 -2.04 -4.98 3.91
CA ALA A 75 -1.45 -5.81 4.94
C ALA A 75 -0.64 -4.97 5.94
N GLU A 76 -1.27 -4.50 7.01
CA GLU A 76 -0.59 -3.75 8.06
C GLU A 76 0.30 -4.63 8.94
N SER A 77 -0.31 -5.40 9.84
CA SER A 77 0.43 -6.28 10.76
C SER A 77 0.95 -7.53 10.08
N THR A 78 0.24 -8.04 9.08
CA THR A 78 0.62 -9.28 8.37
C THR A 78 1.94 -9.09 7.63
N ALA A 79 2.12 -8.00 6.90
CA ALA A 79 3.36 -7.70 6.17
C ALA A 79 4.59 -7.65 7.09
N TYR A 80 4.46 -7.03 8.26
CA TYR A 80 5.51 -7.00 9.28
C TYR A 80 5.76 -8.37 9.90
N ARG A 81 4.68 -9.04 10.36
CA ARG A 81 4.80 -10.34 11.03
C ARG A 81 5.43 -11.39 10.13
N MET A 82 4.97 -11.52 8.88
CA MET A 82 5.53 -12.49 7.93
C MET A 82 7.00 -12.23 7.66
N ALA A 83 7.39 -10.98 7.40
CA ALA A 83 8.79 -10.63 7.15
C ALA A 83 9.68 -10.92 8.36
N ARG A 84 9.21 -10.67 9.57
CA ARG A 84 9.93 -10.98 10.82
C ARG A 84 10.12 -12.48 11.01
N GLU A 85 9.07 -13.27 10.81
CA GLU A 85 9.12 -14.73 10.94
C GLU A 85 10.05 -15.34 9.88
N ASP A 86 9.99 -14.85 8.65
CA ASP A 86 10.86 -15.32 7.58
C ASP A 86 12.33 -14.95 7.82
N LYS A 87 12.62 -13.73 8.31
CA LYS A 87 13.99 -13.35 8.73
C LYS A 87 14.54 -14.23 9.85
N ALA A 88 13.68 -14.68 10.77
CA ALA A 88 14.09 -15.58 11.84
C ALA A 88 14.41 -17.01 11.34
N ARG A 89 13.77 -17.44 10.24
CA ARG A 89 13.95 -18.78 9.64
C ARG A 89 15.00 -18.81 8.55
N TYR A 90 15.13 -17.73 7.79
CA TYR A 90 15.98 -17.63 6.60
C TYR A 90 16.84 -16.38 6.71
N ALA A 91 18.09 -16.54 7.14
CA ALA A 91 18.98 -15.42 7.44
C ALA A 91 19.26 -14.50 6.24
N ASP A 92 19.26 -15.07 5.04
CA ASP A 92 19.57 -14.42 3.76
C ASP A 92 18.34 -13.88 3.02
N ILE A 93 17.11 -14.07 3.57
CA ILE A 93 15.91 -13.55 2.91
C ILE A 93 15.92 -12.02 2.82
N ILE A 94 15.58 -11.51 1.66
CA ILE A 94 15.51 -10.08 1.37
C ILE A 94 14.10 -9.58 1.68
N THR A 95 14.02 -8.53 2.50
CA THR A 95 12.79 -7.80 2.85
C THR A 95 12.87 -6.38 2.32
N ALA A 96 11.78 -5.62 2.36
CA ALA A 96 11.72 -4.25 1.83
C ALA A 96 12.71 -3.31 2.54
N SER A 97 12.83 -3.39 3.87
CA SER A 97 13.84 -2.65 4.62
C SER A 97 15.22 -3.30 4.50
N LYS A 98 16.21 -2.52 4.09
CA LYS A 98 17.60 -2.99 3.97
C LYS A 98 18.32 -3.08 5.34
N ASN A 99 18.12 -2.07 6.20
CA ASN A 99 18.88 -1.90 7.45
C ASN A 99 18.00 -1.54 8.65
N GLY A 100 16.76 -1.95 8.66
CA GLY A 100 15.80 -1.62 9.71
C GLY A 100 14.87 -2.77 10.03
N THR A 101 13.74 -2.44 10.64
CA THR A 101 12.70 -3.41 10.94
C THR A 101 12.17 -4.04 9.63
N PRO A 102 12.15 -5.39 9.53
CA PRO A 102 11.74 -6.06 8.30
C PRO A 102 10.24 -5.88 8.04
N TYR A 103 9.86 -5.66 6.80
CA TYR A 103 8.50 -5.71 6.33
C TYR A 103 8.44 -6.16 4.87
N TYR A 104 7.28 -6.61 4.41
CA TYR A 104 7.01 -6.89 3.02
C TYR A 104 6.17 -5.77 2.41
N THR A 105 6.44 -5.41 1.18
CA THR A 105 5.64 -4.47 0.40
C THR A 105 4.22 -5.02 0.22
N ASN A 106 3.22 -4.18 0.37
CA ASN A 106 1.84 -4.60 0.18
C ASN A 106 1.59 -5.00 -1.28
N SER A 107 0.95 -6.13 -1.47
CA SER A 107 0.44 -6.56 -2.78
C SER A 107 1.50 -6.51 -3.89
N THR A 108 1.20 -5.84 -5.00
CA THR A 108 2.11 -5.50 -6.10
C THR A 108 2.45 -4.02 -6.13
N ASN A 109 2.35 -3.34 -5.00
CA ASN A 109 2.77 -1.95 -4.93
C ASN A 109 4.28 -1.82 -5.17
N MET A 110 4.68 -0.72 -5.81
CA MET A 110 6.09 -0.36 -5.87
C MET A 110 6.61 -0.11 -4.45
N PRO A 111 7.90 -0.40 -4.17
CA PRO A 111 8.52 0.01 -2.91
C PRO A 111 8.28 1.50 -2.65
N VAL A 112 8.00 1.86 -1.40
CA VAL A 112 7.73 3.25 -1.00
C VAL A 112 8.90 4.21 -1.24
N SER A 113 10.08 3.66 -1.51
CA SER A 113 11.31 4.38 -1.87
C SER A 113 11.62 4.35 -3.38
N PHE A 114 10.66 3.95 -4.23
CA PHE A 114 10.90 3.70 -5.65
C PHE A 114 11.29 4.98 -6.39
N THR A 115 10.49 6.03 -6.29
CA THR A 115 10.70 7.32 -6.97
C THR A 115 9.96 8.46 -6.28
N ASP A 116 10.45 9.68 -6.45
CA ASP A 116 9.76 10.91 -6.04
C ASP A 116 8.99 11.56 -7.23
N ASP A 117 9.08 10.97 -8.41
CA ASP A 117 8.32 11.39 -9.61
C ASP A 117 6.95 10.69 -9.61
N LEU A 118 5.88 11.49 -9.51
CA LEU A 118 4.51 10.99 -9.51
C LEU A 118 4.15 10.30 -10.82
N ILE A 119 4.61 10.80 -11.96
CA ILE A 119 4.28 10.22 -13.27
C ILE A 119 4.93 8.85 -13.42
N GLU A 120 6.21 8.73 -13.08
CA GLU A 120 6.92 7.45 -13.10
C GLU A 120 6.24 6.42 -12.19
N ALA A 121 5.79 6.84 -11.01
CA ALA A 121 5.08 5.96 -10.08
C ALA A 121 3.72 5.50 -10.64
N LEU A 122 2.96 6.40 -11.26
CA LEU A 122 1.67 6.10 -11.88
C LEU A 122 1.84 5.13 -13.06
N ASP A 123 2.79 5.38 -13.95
CA ASP A 123 3.13 4.50 -15.09
C ASP A 123 3.52 3.10 -14.64
N ALA A 124 4.27 2.99 -13.52
CA ALA A 124 4.68 1.71 -12.99
C ALA A 124 3.54 0.92 -12.34
N GLN A 125 2.50 1.61 -11.82
CA GLN A 125 1.44 1.00 -11.02
C GLN A 125 0.13 0.76 -11.76
N GLU A 126 -0.19 1.54 -12.79
CA GLU A 126 -1.50 1.50 -13.45
C GLU A 126 -1.91 0.09 -13.86
N GLU A 127 -1.03 -0.63 -14.53
CA GLU A 127 -1.34 -1.98 -15.03
C GLU A 127 -1.72 -2.93 -13.89
N PHE A 128 -1.00 -2.89 -12.77
CA PHE A 128 -1.32 -3.74 -11.62
C PHE A 128 -2.62 -3.34 -10.95
N GLN A 129 -2.82 -2.04 -10.72
CA GLN A 129 -4.02 -1.51 -10.07
C GLN A 129 -5.31 -1.90 -10.81
N THR A 130 -5.26 -1.92 -12.15
CA THR A 130 -6.41 -2.30 -13.00
C THR A 130 -6.68 -3.81 -13.06
N MET A 131 -5.75 -4.65 -12.61
CA MET A 131 -5.95 -6.10 -12.57
C MET A 131 -6.68 -6.59 -11.32
N TYR A 132 -6.68 -5.82 -10.24
CA TYR A 132 -7.41 -6.20 -9.03
C TYR A 132 -8.90 -5.97 -9.18
N THR A 133 -9.68 -6.82 -8.54
CA THR A 133 -11.14 -6.73 -8.51
C THR A 133 -11.66 -6.18 -7.18
N SER A 134 -10.78 -5.92 -6.23
CA SER A 134 -11.07 -5.39 -4.90
C SER A 134 -9.86 -4.72 -4.26
N GLY A 135 -10.09 -3.79 -3.34
CA GLY A 135 -9.15 -3.27 -2.35
C GLY A 135 -7.96 -2.49 -2.89
N THR A 136 -7.92 -2.17 -4.18
CA THR A 136 -6.77 -1.44 -4.76
C THR A 136 -6.85 0.05 -4.50
N VAL A 137 -5.70 0.66 -4.21
CA VAL A 137 -5.56 2.11 -4.03
C VAL A 137 -4.15 2.56 -4.36
N PHE A 138 -4.03 3.73 -4.99
CA PHE A 138 -2.77 4.43 -5.15
C PHE A 138 -2.74 5.66 -4.23
N HIS A 139 -1.76 5.71 -3.32
CA HIS A 139 -1.59 6.84 -2.41
C HIS A 139 -0.55 7.81 -2.96
N VAL A 140 -1.00 9.03 -3.28
CA VAL A 140 -0.11 10.14 -3.60
C VAL A 140 0.34 10.76 -2.28
N PHE A 141 1.48 10.31 -1.77
CA PHE A 141 2.06 10.83 -0.54
C PHE A 141 2.78 12.16 -0.78
N THR A 142 2.40 13.19 -0.04
CA THR A 142 3.05 14.49 -0.07
C THR A 142 3.61 14.86 1.29
N GLU A 143 4.72 15.60 1.30
CA GLU A 143 5.37 16.02 2.53
C GLU A 143 4.45 16.88 3.39
N GLN A 144 3.63 17.72 2.76
CA GLN A 144 2.68 18.63 3.39
C GLN A 144 1.42 18.78 2.55
N ALA A 145 0.45 19.52 3.08
CA ALA A 145 -0.75 19.87 2.33
C ALA A 145 -0.41 20.65 1.06
N LEU A 146 -1.19 20.42 0.01
CA LEU A 146 -1.07 21.18 -1.23
C LEU A 146 -1.38 22.67 -0.96
N PRO A 147 -0.79 23.59 -1.73
CA PRO A 147 -0.90 25.04 -1.45
C PRO A 147 -2.33 25.54 -1.51
N ASP A 148 -3.14 24.97 -2.41
CA ASP A 148 -4.54 25.35 -2.61
C ASP A 148 -5.36 24.22 -3.24
N TRP A 149 -6.67 24.43 -3.37
CA TRP A 149 -7.57 23.47 -3.98
C TRP A 149 -7.39 23.36 -5.50
N GLN A 150 -6.90 24.42 -6.16
CA GLN A 150 -6.64 24.43 -7.61
C GLN A 150 -5.56 23.40 -7.94
N ARG A 151 -4.48 23.40 -7.16
CA ARG A 151 -3.42 22.40 -7.34
C ARG A 151 -3.92 20.97 -7.11
N ALA A 152 -4.76 20.77 -6.10
CA ALA A 152 -5.40 19.47 -5.87
C ALA A 152 -6.29 19.06 -7.08
N ALA A 153 -7.07 19.98 -7.62
CA ALA A 153 -7.93 19.73 -8.78
C ALA A 153 -7.11 19.42 -10.05
N GLU A 154 -5.99 20.09 -10.28
CA GLU A 154 -5.07 19.81 -11.38
C GLU A 154 -4.52 18.37 -11.32
N ILE A 155 -4.04 17.94 -10.14
CA ILE A 155 -3.53 16.59 -9.94
C ILE A 155 -4.63 15.55 -10.16
N VAL A 156 -5.82 15.76 -9.58
CA VAL A 156 -6.97 14.87 -9.75
C VAL A 156 -7.33 14.76 -11.23
N ARG A 157 -7.42 15.89 -11.94
CA ARG A 157 -7.72 15.91 -13.37
C ARG A 157 -6.65 15.16 -14.16
N MET A 158 -5.37 15.46 -13.93
CA MET A 158 -4.25 14.82 -14.61
C MET A 158 -4.32 13.29 -14.44
N ILE A 159 -4.56 12.80 -13.22
CA ILE A 159 -4.65 11.36 -12.97
C ILE A 159 -5.89 10.77 -13.66
N THR A 160 -7.07 11.39 -13.50
CA THR A 160 -8.33 10.83 -14.04
C THR A 160 -8.44 10.88 -15.56
N GLU A 161 -7.79 11.84 -16.21
CA GLU A 161 -7.80 11.96 -17.68
C GLU A 161 -6.77 11.05 -18.37
N ASN A 162 -5.67 10.68 -17.67
CA ASN A 162 -4.57 9.94 -18.28
C ASN A 162 -4.40 8.51 -17.76
N TYR A 163 -4.97 8.16 -16.60
CA TYR A 163 -4.80 6.86 -15.96
C TYR A 163 -6.14 6.20 -15.62
N ARG A 164 -6.16 4.87 -15.64
CA ARG A 164 -7.34 4.05 -15.34
C ARG A 164 -7.34 3.54 -13.88
N LEU A 165 -6.72 4.27 -12.97
CA LEU A 165 -6.66 3.88 -11.56
C LEU A 165 -8.08 3.79 -10.97
N PRO A 166 -8.49 2.65 -10.39
CA PRO A 166 -9.82 2.52 -9.79
C PRO A 166 -10.03 3.43 -8.59
N TYR A 167 -8.97 3.68 -7.82
CA TYR A 167 -9.01 4.54 -6.65
C TYR A 167 -7.62 5.11 -6.35
N PHE A 168 -7.56 6.39 -6.04
CA PHE A 168 -6.34 7.04 -5.55
C PHE A 168 -6.68 8.09 -4.49
N THR A 169 -5.69 8.50 -3.73
CA THR A 169 -5.83 9.52 -2.67
C THR A 169 -4.69 10.52 -2.75
N LEU A 170 -5.00 11.78 -2.42
CA LEU A 170 -3.97 12.76 -2.06
C LEU A 170 -3.75 12.67 -0.55
N THR A 171 -2.53 12.43 -0.14
CA THR A 171 -2.20 12.05 1.24
C THR A 171 -1.07 12.92 1.79
N PRO A 172 -1.38 14.15 2.26
CA PRO A 172 -0.41 14.96 2.96
C PRO A 172 -0.09 14.38 4.34
N THR A 173 1.13 14.62 4.81
CA THR A 173 1.49 14.47 6.22
C THR A 173 1.15 15.75 6.96
N PHE A 174 0.64 15.64 8.19
CA PHE A 174 0.38 16.78 9.07
C PHE A 174 0.56 16.38 10.54
N SER A 175 0.67 17.37 11.40
CA SER A 175 0.85 17.17 12.84
C SER A 175 -0.22 17.92 13.63
N ILE A 176 -0.55 17.42 14.81
CA ILE A 176 -1.51 18.06 15.72
C ILE A 176 -0.83 18.32 17.05
N CYS A 177 -0.76 19.60 17.43
CA CYS A 177 -0.39 19.99 18.78
C CYS A 177 -1.65 20.13 19.63
N GLN A 178 -1.66 19.54 20.83
CA GLN A 178 -2.83 19.59 21.74
C GLN A 178 -3.19 21.03 22.18
N LYS A 179 -2.19 21.95 22.14
CA LYS A 179 -2.40 23.37 22.51
C LYS A 179 -2.63 24.31 21.33
N HIS A 180 -1.97 24.02 20.17
CA HIS A 180 -1.94 24.93 19.03
C HIS A 180 -2.66 24.39 17.80
N GLY A 181 -3.20 23.16 17.88
CA GLY A 181 -3.98 22.53 16.79
C GLY A 181 -3.11 22.07 15.62
N TYR A 182 -3.60 22.26 14.41
CA TYR A 182 -3.01 21.79 13.17
C TYR A 182 -1.69 22.45 12.83
N LEU A 183 -0.71 21.63 12.47
CA LEU A 183 0.60 22.02 11.96
C LEU A 183 0.84 21.33 10.61
N MET A 184 1.33 22.07 9.64
CA MET A 184 1.63 21.55 8.31
C MET A 184 2.87 20.65 8.35
N GLY A 185 2.82 19.50 7.64
CA GLY A 185 3.95 18.59 7.48
C GLY A 185 4.26 17.74 8.71
N ASN A 186 5.39 17.07 8.64
CA ASN A 186 5.92 16.20 9.70
C ASN A 186 6.68 17.03 10.75
N GLN A 187 6.00 17.44 11.80
CA GLN A 187 6.56 18.23 12.89
C GLN A 187 6.35 17.53 14.22
N PRO A 188 7.25 16.62 14.65
CA PRO A 188 7.09 15.87 15.89
C PRO A 188 7.16 16.76 17.15
N ILE A 189 7.72 17.94 17.04
CA ILE A 189 7.78 18.95 18.10
C ILE A 189 7.09 20.23 17.63
N CYS A 190 6.19 20.74 18.44
CA CYS A 190 5.47 21.98 18.14
C CYS A 190 6.43 23.19 18.11
N PRO A 191 6.51 23.94 17.00
CA PRO A 191 7.42 25.08 16.88
C PRO A 191 7.05 26.26 17.80
N VAL A 192 5.81 26.28 18.31
CA VAL A 192 5.31 27.35 19.16
C VAL A 192 5.58 27.10 20.66
N CYS A 193 5.33 25.87 21.14
CA CYS A 193 5.42 25.59 22.57
C CYS A 193 6.44 24.49 22.94
N GLY A 194 7.13 23.90 21.96
CA GLY A 194 8.12 22.83 22.21
C GLY A 194 7.53 21.50 22.67
N ALA A 195 6.20 21.35 22.74
CA ALA A 195 5.56 20.11 23.14
C ALA A 195 5.58 19.08 21.99
N HIS A 196 5.57 17.78 22.35
CA HIS A 196 5.37 16.70 21.40
C HIS A 196 4.02 16.83 20.68
N THR A 197 3.97 16.45 19.43
CA THR A 197 2.77 16.49 18.58
C THR A 197 2.42 15.10 18.08
N ASP A 198 1.15 14.89 17.75
CA ASP A 198 0.71 13.70 17.06
C ASP A 198 0.89 13.90 15.55
N VAL A 199 1.83 13.19 14.94
CA VAL A 199 2.05 13.21 13.47
C VAL A 199 1.11 12.23 12.81
N TYR A 200 0.36 12.67 11.81
CA TYR A 200 -0.62 11.88 11.08
C TYR A 200 -0.21 11.61 9.64
N SER A 201 -0.33 10.37 9.22
CA SER A 201 -0.27 9.95 7.82
C SER A 201 -1.19 8.76 7.58
N ARG A 202 -1.41 8.36 6.32
CA ARG A 202 -2.13 7.12 6.03
C ARG A 202 -1.23 5.92 6.26
N ILE A 203 -1.72 4.97 7.05
CA ILE A 203 -1.05 3.68 7.24
C ILE A 203 -1.31 2.77 6.04
N THR A 204 -2.56 2.49 5.72
CA THR A 204 -3.00 1.76 4.53
C THR A 204 -4.19 2.44 3.85
N GLY A 205 -5.28 2.65 4.55
CA GLY A 205 -6.49 3.26 3.99
C GLY A 205 -7.03 4.44 4.79
N TYR A 206 -6.53 4.68 6.00
CA TYR A 206 -7.02 5.71 6.91
C TYR A 206 -5.87 6.42 7.63
N TYR A 207 -6.14 7.66 8.07
CA TYR A 207 -5.19 8.44 8.86
C TYR A 207 -5.11 7.93 10.30
N ARG A 208 -3.89 7.83 10.81
CA ARG A 208 -3.60 7.45 12.18
C ARG A 208 -2.31 8.11 12.65
N PRO A 209 -2.19 8.50 13.94
CA PRO A 209 -0.91 8.93 14.50
C PRO A 209 0.16 7.87 14.26
N ILE A 210 1.30 8.28 13.72
CA ILE A 210 2.39 7.35 13.37
C ILE A 210 2.93 6.60 14.57
N ASP A 211 2.89 7.19 15.76
CA ASP A 211 3.33 6.57 17.01
C ASP A 211 2.47 5.34 17.41
N ASN A 212 1.29 5.20 16.82
CA ASN A 212 0.40 4.07 17.03
C ASN A 212 0.55 2.96 15.97
N TRP A 213 1.55 3.07 15.08
CA TRP A 213 1.79 2.06 14.05
C TRP A 213 2.69 0.95 14.59
N ASN A 214 2.59 -0.25 13.99
CA ASN A 214 3.56 -1.31 14.28
C ASN A 214 4.94 -0.97 13.70
N ASP A 215 5.98 -1.60 14.23
CA ASP A 215 7.37 -1.31 13.88
C ASP A 215 7.67 -1.41 12.37
N GLY A 216 7.05 -2.38 11.68
CA GLY A 216 7.22 -2.55 10.23
C GLY A 216 6.61 -1.39 9.44
N LYS A 217 5.44 -0.88 9.85
CA LYS A 217 4.81 0.28 9.23
C LYS A 217 5.50 1.60 9.59
N LEU A 218 6.08 1.70 10.77
CA LEU A 218 6.96 2.82 11.12
C LEU A 218 8.22 2.83 10.24
N GLN A 219 8.80 1.65 9.99
CA GLN A 219 9.93 1.55 9.07
C GLN A 219 9.54 1.90 7.65
N GLU A 220 8.41 1.40 7.15
CA GLU A 220 7.88 1.77 5.84
C GLU A 220 7.69 3.30 5.71
N PHE A 221 7.18 3.96 6.76
CA PHE A 221 7.02 5.42 6.76
C PHE A 221 8.37 6.15 6.69
N ARG A 222 9.41 5.66 7.39
CA ARG A 222 10.77 6.22 7.33
C ARG A 222 11.43 6.01 5.97
N ASP A 223 11.13 4.90 5.30
CA ASP A 223 11.66 4.55 3.98
C ASP A 223 10.91 5.27 2.84
N ARG A 224 9.78 5.92 3.16
CA ARG A 224 8.88 6.54 2.19
C ARG A 224 9.50 7.78 1.56
N VAL A 225 9.54 7.79 0.24
CA VAL A 225 9.86 8.98 -0.56
C VAL A 225 8.54 9.68 -0.90
N MET A 226 8.49 10.99 -0.65
CA MET A 226 7.32 11.81 -0.96
C MET A 226 7.37 12.31 -2.39
N TYR A 227 6.22 12.33 -3.07
CA TYR A 227 6.16 12.82 -4.44
C TYR A 227 6.35 14.33 -4.50
N LYS A 228 7.14 14.76 -5.48
CA LYS A 228 7.28 16.18 -5.86
C LYS A 228 6.10 16.55 -6.76
N ILE A 229 5.30 17.49 -6.31
CA ILE A 229 4.05 17.88 -6.96
C ILE A 229 4.02 19.40 -7.20
#